data_c8583154980260c59ba59ae0c515d7ed
#
_entry.id   c8583154980260c59ba59ae0c515d7ed
#
_cell.length_a   1.000
_cell.length_b   1.000
_cell.length_c   1.000
_cell.angle_alpha   90.00
_cell.angle_beta   90.00
_cell.angle_gamma   90.00
#
_symmetry.space_group_name_H-M   'P 1'
#
loop_
_entity.id
_entity.type
_entity.pdbx_description
1 polymer ?
#
loop_
_entity_poly.entity_id
_entity_poly.type
_entity_poly.pdbx_seq_one_letter_code
_entity_poly.pdbx_strand_id
1 'polypeptide(L)'
;MQDLPEFLKPRPDAPVLVHPPQGEVLPLVCDSPHSGTAYPADFGSCVPLQLLRRGEDSLVQQLWETFPEHGATLIEATFPRTYIDPNREEGDINPAMLDGVWPEPLTPSVKTKQGLGLIWEKISQAGKATPMYDRKLSVAEVQQRIERYWRPYHAALAQAIRWSVDRFGGVWHINLHSMPSDVFVRLGQPERQLADFVLGDRDGTTCDPA
;
A
#
# COMPACT_ATOMS: atom_id res chain seq x y z
N MET A 1 14.37 27.23 9.99
CA MET A 1 14.09 25.94 9.24
C MET A 1 14.78 24.86 10.02
N GLN A 2 14.06 23.92 10.64
CA GLN A 2 14.70 22.76 11.28
C GLN A 2 15.35 21.92 10.18
N ASP A 3 16.57 21.45 10.45
CA ASP A 3 17.29 20.59 9.49
C ASP A 3 16.57 19.22 9.48
N LEU A 4 15.82 18.97 8.40
CA LEU A 4 15.06 17.74 8.24
C LEU A 4 16.03 16.57 8.02
N PRO A 5 15.78 15.41 8.66
CA PRO A 5 16.55 14.21 8.39
C PRO A 5 16.62 13.88 6.90
N GLU A 6 17.71 13.25 6.45
CA GLU A 6 17.95 12.94 5.04
C GLU A 6 16.81 12.13 4.40
N PHE A 7 16.21 11.21 5.15
CA PHE A 7 15.12 10.37 4.65
C PHE A 7 13.81 11.15 4.37
N LEU A 8 13.64 12.34 4.97
CA LEU A 8 12.49 13.23 4.72
C LEU A 8 12.73 14.16 3.52
N LYS A 9 13.90 14.12 2.89
CA LYS A 9 14.18 14.93 1.71
C LYS A 9 13.48 14.33 0.49
N PRO A 10 12.73 15.12 -0.29
CA PRO A 10 12.01 14.64 -1.47
C PRO A 10 12.94 13.98 -2.49
N ARG A 11 12.54 12.82 -3.02
CA ARG A 11 13.23 12.06 -4.08
C ARG A 11 12.21 11.76 -5.20
N PRO A 12 12.02 12.65 -6.17
CA PRO A 12 10.90 12.60 -7.12
C PRO A 12 10.87 11.33 -8.00
N ASP A 13 12.03 10.71 -8.26
CA ASP A 13 12.12 9.50 -9.10
C ASP A 13 12.12 8.19 -8.30
N ALA A 14 11.92 8.27 -6.99
CA ALA A 14 11.92 7.10 -6.12
C ALA A 14 10.57 6.34 -6.20
N PRO A 15 10.56 5.02 -5.91
CA PRO A 15 9.31 4.26 -5.80
C PRO A 15 8.44 4.72 -4.61
N VAL A 16 9.01 5.55 -3.74
CA VAL A 16 8.36 6.09 -2.55
C VAL A 16 8.60 7.59 -2.50
N LEU A 17 7.53 8.36 -2.39
CA LEU A 17 7.61 9.80 -2.12
C LEU A 17 7.41 10.03 -0.62
N VAL A 18 8.27 10.88 -0.07
CA VAL A 18 8.14 11.34 1.31
C VAL A 18 7.92 12.85 1.28
N HIS A 19 6.80 13.29 1.80
CA HIS A 19 6.44 14.68 1.95
C HIS A 19 6.66 15.08 3.41
N PRO A 20 7.70 15.88 3.68
CA PRO A 20 8.03 16.29 5.04
C PRO A 20 6.98 17.24 5.60
N PRO A 21 6.78 17.25 6.94
CA PRO A 21 5.91 18.21 7.58
C PRO A 21 6.40 19.63 7.36
N GLN A 22 5.47 20.57 7.20
CA GLN A 22 5.72 21.99 7.08
C GLN A 22 5.24 22.70 8.35
N GLY A 23 5.93 23.77 8.75
CA GLY A 23 5.57 24.55 9.94
C GLY A 23 5.78 23.78 11.26
N GLU A 24 4.77 23.80 12.12
CA GLU A 24 4.77 23.05 13.38
C GLU A 24 4.59 21.56 13.12
N VAL A 25 5.55 20.76 13.58
CA VAL A 25 5.57 19.31 13.34
C VAL A 25 4.70 18.59 14.35
N LEU A 26 3.78 17.78 13.87
CA LEU A 26 2.93 16.92 14.69
C LEU A 26 3.45 15.47 14.75
N PRO A 27 3.14 14.72 15.82
CA PRO A 27 3.41 13.28 15.90
C PRO A 27 2.44 12.49 15.03
N LEU A 28 2.32 12.86 13.75
CA LEU A 28 1.38 12.29 12.79
C LEU A 28 2.13 11.85 11.53
N VAL A 29 2.06 10.55 11.26
CA VAL A 29 2.58 9.92 10.05
C VAL A 29 1.41 9.29 9.30
N CYS A 30 1.24 9.70 8.05
CA CYS A 30 0.23 9.15 7.16
C CYS A 30 0.89 8.44 6.00
N ASP A 31 0.30 7.36 5.50
CA ASP A 31 0.79 6.71 4.28
C ASP A 31 -0.33 6.34 3.32
N SER A 32 -0.06 6.48 2.03
CA SER A 32 -0.95 6.13 0.92
C SER A 32 -0.31 5.00 0.09
N PRO A 33 -0.60 3.73 0.42
CA PRO A 33 0.06 2.58 -0.21
C PRO A 33 -0.48 2.24 -1.60
N HIS A 34 -1.67 2.71 -1.97
CA HIS A 34 -2.42 2.16 -3.09
C HIS A 34 -2.79 3.16 -4.18
N SER A 35 -2.34 4.40 -4.08
CA SER A 35 -2.68 5.45 -5.05
C SER A 35 -1.67 5.58 -6.21
N GLY A 36 -0.58 4.80 -6.17
CA GLY A 36 0.47 4.86 -7.17
C GLY A 36 0.02 4.43 -8.56
N THR A 37 0.43 5.20 -9.56
CA THR A 37 0.06 5.03 -10.98
C THR A 37 1.28 4.87 -11.91
N ALA A 38 2.50 4.82 -11.36
CA ALA A 38 3.72 4.56 -12.12
C ALA A 38 3.87 3.06 -12.39
N TYR A 39 3.29 2.59 -13.48
CA TYR A 39 3.34 1.18 -13.88
C TYR A 39 4.73 0.81 -14.38
N PRO A 40 5.47 -0.10 -13.71
CA PRO A 40 6.79 -0.51 -14.14
C PRO A 40 6.75 -1.19 -15.52
N ALA A 41 7.76 -0.93 -16.36
CA ALA A 41 7.83 -1.50 -17.70
C ALA A 41 7.97 -3.04 -17.68
N ASP A 42 8.51 -3.59 -16.61
CA ASP A 42 8.69 -5.02 -16.37
C ASP A 42 7.48 -5.69 -15.70
N PHE A 43 6.32 -5.03 -15.63
CA PHE A 43 5.14 -5.60 -14.97
C PHE A 43 4.76 -6.96 -15.54
N GLY A 44 4.76 -7.08 -16.88
CA GLY A 44 4.48 -8.35 -17.56
C GLY A 44 3.08 -8.92 -17.28
N SER A 45 2.11 -8.10 -16.91
CA SER A 45 0.71 -8.50 -16.77
C SER A 45 0.05 -8.68 -18.15
N CYS A 46 -0.81 -9.69 -18.28
CA CYS A 46 -1.66 -9.87 -19.45
C CYS A 46 -2.98 -9.10 -19.38
N VAL A 47 -3.21 -8.38 -18.28
CA VAL A 47 -4.43 -7.59 -18.05
C VAL A 47 -4.29 -6.20 -18.66
N PRO A 48 -5.29 -5.68 -19.39
CA PRO A 48 -5.28 -4.31 -19.92
C PRO A 48 -5.16 -3.26 -18.79
N LEU A 49 -4.43 -2.17 -19.08
CA LEU A 49 -4.17 -1.10 -18.10
C LEU A 49 -5.45 -0.56 -17.45
N GLN A 50 -6.52 -0.35 -18.22
CA GLN A 50 -7.79 0.15 -17.68
C GLN A 50 -8.39 -0.77 -16.60
N LEU A 51 -8.14 -2.08 -16.71
CA LEU A 51 -8.59 -3.03 -15.71
C LEU A 51 -7.63 -3.07 -14.51
N LEU A 52 -6.31 -2.96 -14.74
CA LEU A 52 -5.30 -2.85 -13.67
C LEU A 52 -5.58 -1.65 -12.75
N ARG A 53 -5.93 -0.51 -13.35
CA ARG A 53 -6.26 0.73 -12.63
C ARG A 53 -7.46 0.60 -11.69
N ARG A 54 -8.29 -0.39 -11.83
CA ARG A 54 -9.38 -0.67 -10.86
C ARG A 54 -8.88 -1.20 -9.49
N GLY A 55 -7.62 -1.59 -9.42
CA GLY A 55 -6.96 -1.92 -8.16
C GLY A 55 -6.41 -0.70 -7.41
N GLU A 56 -6.39 0.47 -8.04
CA GLU A 56 -5.93 1.71 -7.42
C GLU A 56 -6.97 2.25 -6.43
N ASP A 57 -6.50 2.81 -5.33
CA ASP A 57 -7.27 3.70 -4.48
C ASP A 57 -7.18 5.10 -5.10
N SER A 58 -7.96 5.30 -6.16
CA SER A 58 -7.85 6.48 -7.02
C SER A 58 -8.08 7.77 -6.25
N LEU A 59 -7.20 8.77 -6.47
CA LEU A 59 -7.28 10.13 -5.92
C LEU A 59 -7.05 10.23 -4.39
N VAL A 60 -6.78 9.14 -3.67
CA VAL A 60 -6.57 9.21 -2.22
C VAL A 60 -5.40 10.13 -1.89
N GLN A 61 -4.27 10.04 -2.61
CA GLN A 61 -3.14 10.94 -2.38
C GLN A 61 -3.52 12.43 -2.55
N GLN A 62 -4.43 12.76 -3.48
CA GLN A 62 -4.87 14.14 -3.72
C GLN A 62 -5.77 14.66 -2.59
N LEU A 63 -6.57 13.79 -1.96
CA LEU A 63 -7.38 14.15 -0.81
C LEU A 63 -6.53 14.56 0.41
N TRP A 64 -5.30 14.04 0.50
CA TRP A 64 -4.43 14.21 1.64
C TRP A 64 -3.15 14.98 1.34
N GLU A 65 -3.00 15.53 0.12
CA GLU A 65 -1.80 16.25 -0.31
C GLU A 65 -1.45 17.47 0.56
N THR A 66 -2.44 18.04 1.25
CA THR A 66 -2.24 19.18 2.16
C THR A 66 -1.82 18.78 3.57
N PHE A 67 -1.79 17.50 3.92
CA PHE A 67 -1.41 17.05 5.27
C PHE A 67 -0.04 17.56 5.72
N PRO A 68 0.99 17.63 4.87
CA PRO A 68 2.26 18.22 5.24
C PRO A 68 2.17 19.68 5.69
N GLU A 69 1.25 20.45 5.11
CA GLU A 69 1.00 21.88 5.50
C GLU A 69 0.45 21.99 6.92
N HIS A 70 -0.20 20.91 7.41
CA HIS A 70 -0.71 20.79 8.77
C HIS A 70 0.24 20.07 9.73
N GLY A 71 1.51 19.88 9.36
CA GLY A 71 2.54 19.33 10.23
C GLY A 71 2.67 17.81 10.23
N ALA A 72 1.93 17.09 9.39
CA ALA A 72 2.06 15.64 9.24
C ALA A 72 3.17 15.24 8.27
N THR A 73 3.76 14.07 8.46
CA THR A 73 4.56 13.41 7.41
C THR A 73 3.64 12.57 6.54
N LEU A 74 3.68 12.74 5.21
CA LEU A 74 2.94 11.92 4.26
C LEU A 74 3.90 11.06 3.44
N ILE A 75 3.62 9.76 3.32
CA ILE A 75 4.41 8.79 2.55
C ILE A 75 3.50 8.17 1.49
N GLU A 76 3.97 8.11 0.24
CA GLU A 76 3.20 7.59 -0.87
C GLU A 76 3.99 6.54 -1.66
N ALA A 77 3.34 5.42 -2.00
CA ALA A 77 3.83 4.53 -3.02
C ALA A 77 3.55 5.15 -4.40
N THR A 78 4.56 5.21 -5.28
CA THR A 78 4.37 5.67 -6.66
C THR A 78 3.89 4.57 -7.60
N PHE A 79 4.15 3.32 -7.24
CA PHE A 79 3.82 2.12 -8.01
C PHE A 79 2.42 1.56 -7.65
N PRO A 80 1.76 0.87 -8.59
CA PRO A 80 0.43 0.32 -8.34
C PRO A 80 0.50 -0.93 -7.44
N ARG A 81 -0.44 -1.06 -6.51
CA ARG A 81 -0.57 -2.25 -5.67
C ARG A 81 -0.78 -3.56 -6.45
N THR A 82 -1.24 -3.47 -7.69
CA THR A 82 -1.43 -4.62 -8.57
C THR A 82 -0.10 -5.20 -9.07
N TYR A 83 0.99 -4.44 -9.00
CA TYR A 83 2.35 -4.88 -9.30
C TYR A 83 3.00 -5.57 -8.10
N ILE A 84 2.94 -4.93 -6.93
CA ILE A 84 3.30 -5.44 -5.61
C ILE A 84 2.52 -4.65 -4.56
N ASP A 85 1.86 -5.33 -3.62
CA ASP A 85 1.00 -4.67 -2.64
C ASP A 85 1.78 -4.32 -1.37
N PRO A 86 2.11 -3.04 -1.12
CA PRO A 86 2.86 -2.65 0.08
C PRO A 86 2.06 -2.80 1.38
N ASN A 87 0.74 -3.02 1.29
CA ASN A 87 -0.11 -3.31 2.45
C ASN A 87 -0.31 -4.83 2.66
N ARG A 88 0.72 -5.61 2.32
CA ARG A 88 0.82 -7.06 2.57
C ARG A 88 2.18 -7.37 3.17
N GLU A 89 2.23 -8.49 3.91
CA GLU A 89 3.50 -9.01 4.42
C GLU A 89 4.39 -9.52 3.29
N GLU A 90 5.71 -9.44 3.45
CA GLU A 90 6.69 -9.89 2.46
C GLU A 90 6.51 -11.37 2.07
N GLY A 91 6.14 -12.22 3.03
CA GLY A 91 5.89 -13.65 2.82
C GLY A 91 4.47 -14.01 2.39
N ASP A 92 3.59 -13.01 2.17
CA ASP A 92 2.18 -13.25 1.80
C ASP A 92 2.04 -13.53 0.29
N ILE A 93 2.69 -14.59 -0.17
CA ILE A 93 2.78 -15.01 -1.56
C ILE A 93 2.15 -16.40 -1.73
N ASN A 94 1.40 -16.56 -2.82
CA ASN A 94 0.94 -17.91 -3.23
C ASN A 94 2.07 -18.66 -3.94
N PRO A 95 2.59 -19.75 -3.36
CA PRO A 95 3.68 -20.52 -3.99
C PRO A 95 3.31 -21.11 -5.36
N ALA A 96 2.01 -21.31 -5.65
CA ALA A 96 1.57 -21.84 -6.94
C ALA A 96 1.82 -20.88 -8.11
N MET A 97 1.97 -19.56 -7.83
CA MET A 97 2.32 -18.56 -8.83
C MET A 97 3.80 -18.60 -9.25
N LEU A 98 4.65 -19.24 -8.47
CA LEU A 98 6.09 -19.18 -8.66
C LEU A 98 6.60 -20.29 -9.58
N ASP A 99 7.53 -19.90 -10.44
CA ASP A 99 8.40 -20.82 -11.16
C ASP A 99 9.70 -20.98 -10.35
N GLY A 100 9.71 -21.97 -9.46
CA GLY A 100 10.79 -22.24 -8.52
C GLY A 100 10.31 -22.36 -7.07
N VAL A 101 11.27 -22.58 -6.18
CA VAL A 101 11.03 -22.70 -4.74
C VAL A 101 11.45 -21.40 -4.07
N TRP A 102 10.54 -20.82 -3.28
CA TRP A 102 10.86 -19.64 -2.48
C TRP A 102 11.85 -20.01 -1.36
N PRO A 103 12.91 -19.23 -1.13
CA PRO A 103 14.00 -19.63 -0.22
C PRO A 103 13.61 -19.60 1.26
N GLU A 104 12.56 -18.85 1.61
CA GLU A 104 12.12 -18.64 2.99
C GLU A 104 10.70 -19.19 3.20
N PRO A 105 10.26 -19.42 4.44
CA PRO A 105 8.88 -19.81 4.71
C PRO A 105 7.88 -18.77 4.23
N LEU A 106 6.89 -19.16 3.43
CA LEU A 106 5.79 -18.31 3.01
C LEU A 106 4.64 -18.38 4.02
N THR A 107 3.93 -17.26 4.17
CA THR A 107 2.80 -17.11 5.11
C THR A 107 1.54 -16.60 4.39
N PRO A 108 0.95 -17.42 3.46
CA PRO A 108 -0.22 -17.00 2.69
C PRO A 108 -1.41 -16.66 3.58
N SER A 109 -1.88 -15.43 3.51
CA SER A 109 -3.04 -14.94 4.25
C SER A 109 -4.37 -15.37 3.61
N VAL A 110 -5.49 -14.98 4.24
CA VAL A 110 -6.82 -15.10 3.64
C VAL A 110 -6.89 -14.31 2.32
N LYS A 111 -6.20 -13.16 2.24
CA LYS A 111 -6.17 -12.34 1.02
C LYS A 111 -5.43 -13.04 -0.11
N THR A 112 -4.31 -13.71 0.17
CA THR A 112 -3.60 -14.54 -0.81
C THR A 112 -4.48 -15.67 -1.32
N LYS A 113 -5.24 -16.35 -0.45
CA LYS A 113 -6.23 -17.37 -0.88
C LYS A 113 -7.33 -16.81 -1.79
N GLN A 114 -7.59 -15.51 -1.69
CA GLN A 114 -8.51 -14.79 -2.59
C GLN A 114 -7.82 -14.27 -3.87
N GLY A 115 -6.52 -14.50 -4.04
CA GLY A 115 -5.71 -14.01 -5.15
C GLY A 115 -5.27 -12.55 -5.03
N LEU A 116 -5.23 -12.01 -3.80
CA LEU A 116 -4.91 -10.61 -3.46
C LEU A 116 -3.80 -10.54 -2.40
N GLY A 117 -2.77 -11.38 -2.54
CA GLY A 117 -1.57 -11.39 -1.71
C GLY A 117 -0.60 -10.25 -2.05
N LEU A 118 0.67 -10.42 -1.65
CA LEU A 118 1.75 -9.48 -2.00
C LEU A 118 1.84 -9.26 -3.51
N ILE A 119 1.72 -10.33 -4.28
CA ILE A 119 1.58 -10.32 -5.74
C ILE A 119 0.15 -10.76 -6.08
N TRP A 120 -0.58 -9.90 -6.77
CA TRP A 120 -1.95 -10.21 -7.16
C TRP A 120 -1.99 -11.28 -8.25
N GLU A 121 -2.81 -12.31 -8.06
CA GLU A 121 -3.03 -13.39 -9.04
C GLU A 121 -4.10 -13.06 -10.05
N LYS A 122 -5.09 -12.28 -9.63
CA LYS A 122 -6.27 -11.95 -10.44
C LYS A 122 -6.81 -10.59 -10.06
N ILE A 123 -7.52 -10.00 -11.00
CA ILE A 123 -8.34 -8.81 -10.78
C ILE A 123 -9.80 -9.14 -11.13
N SER A 124 -10.74 -8.63 -10.36
CA SER A 124 -12.15 -8.93 -10.55
C SER A 124 -12.93 -7.72 -11.05
N GLN A 125 -13.80 -7.95 -12.03
CA GLN A 125 -14.73 -6.95 -12.54
C GLN A 125 -16.11 -7.59 -12.73
N ALA A 126 -17.16 -7.01 -12.16
CA ALA A 126 -18.53 -7.49 -12.27
C ALA A 126 -18.69 -9.00 -12.00
N GLY A 127 -18.01 -9.50 -10.96
CA GLY A 127 -18.02 -10.92 -10.59
C GLY A 127 -17.13 -11.83 -11.43
N LYS A 128 -16.52 -11.32 -12.51
CA LYS A 128 -15.57 -12.07 -13.33
C LYS A 128 -14.14 -11.83 -12.86
N ALA A 129 -13.46 -12.89 -12.47
CA ALA A 129 -12.04 -12.87 -12.16
C ALA A 129 -11.21 -13.06 -13.43
N THR A 130 -10.20 -12.19 -13.64
CA THR A 130 -9.26 -12.27 -14.77
C THR A 130 -7.87 -12.51 -14.19
N PRO A 131 -7.14 -13.57 -14.60
CA PRO A 131 -5.77 -13.79 -14.17
C PRO A 131 -4.87 -12.61 -14.53
N MET A 132 -3.95 -12.25 -13.64
CA MET A 132 -2.99 -11.17 -13.85
C MET A 132 -1.87 -11.58 -14.82
N TYR A 133 -1.54 -12.86 -14.85
CA TYR A 133 -0.46 -13.42 -15.63
C TYR A 133 -0.91 -14.68 -16.34
N ASP A 134 -0.40 -14.92 -17.54
CA ASP A 134 -0.56 -16.14 -18.35
C ASP A 134 0.62 -17.12 -18.14
N ARG A 135 1.52 -16.81 -17.20
CA ARG A 135 2.72 -17.55 -16.84
C ARG A 135 2.92 -17.58 -15.33
N LYS A 136 3.80 -18.40 -14.87
CA LYS A 136 4.38 -18.29 -13.54
C LYS A 136 5.44 -17.19 -13.50
N LEU A 137 5.62 -16.58 -12.33
CA LEU A 137 6.66 -15.59 -12.08
C LEU A 137 7.91 -16.28 -11.55
N SER A 138 9.07 -15.91 -12.03
CA SER A 138 10.30 -16.42 -11.43
C SER A 138 10.48 -15.90 -10.00
N VAL A 139 11.12 -16.67 -9.13
CA VAL A 139 11.46 -16.23 -7.78
C VAL A 139 12.29 -14.95 -7.82
N ALA A 140 13.24 -14.85 -8.73
CA ALA A 140 14.09 -13.67 -8.89
C ALA A 140 13.28 -12.42 -9.27
N GLU A 141 12.27 -12.55 -10.12
CA GLU A 141 11.37 -11.44 -10.49
C GLU A 141 10.61 -10.91 -9.26
N VAL A 142 10.07 -11.79 -8.43
CA VAL A 142 9.33 -11.38 -7.23
C VAL A 142 10.27 -10.78 -6.18
N GLN A 143 11.46 -11.37 -5.98
CA GLN A 143 12.49 -10.80 -5.11
C GLN A 143 12.91 -9.40 -5.55
N GLN A 144 13.07 -9.18 -6.86
CA GLN A 144 13.40 -7.85 -7.39
C GLN A 144 12.30 -6.82 -7.10
N ARG A 145 11.01 -7.21 -7.20
CA ARG A 145 9.89 -6.31 -6.84
C ARG A 145 9.94 -5.96 -5.36
N ILE A 146 10.21 -6.91 -4.48
CA ILE A 146 10.34 -6.69 -3.03
C ILE A 146 11.49 -5.72 -2.76
N GLU A 147 12.68 -5.97 -3.29
CA GLU A 147 13.87 -5.16 -3.07
C GLU A 147 13.72 -3.72 -3.58
N ARG A 148 13.08 -3.54 -4.73
CA ARG A 148 13.03 -2.23 -5.40
C ARG A 148 11.82 -1.38 -5.01
N TYR A 149 10.75 -1.98 -4.48
CA TYR A 149 9.50 -1.28 -4.22
C TYR A 149 9.00 -1.49 -2.79
N TRP A 150 8.83 -2.72 -2.35
CA TRP A 150 8.23 -3.03 -1.05
C TRP A 150 9.15 -2.62 0.11
N ARG A 151 10.40 -3.05 0.10
CA ARG A 151 11.36 -2.72 1.17
C ARG A 151 11.65 -1.23 1.28
N PRO A 152 11.87 -0.46 0.20
CA PRO A 152 12.03 0.99 0.29
C PRO A 152 10.80 1.69 0.89
N TYR A 153 9.59 1.23 0.56
CA TYR A 153 8.37 1.78 1.13
C TYR A 153 8.32 1.57 2.65
N HIS A 154 8.51 0.34 3.10
CA HIS A 154 8.50 0.01 4.53
C HIS A 154 9.68 0.64 5.28
N ALA A 155 10.83 0.80 4.65
CA ALA A 155 11.97 1.49 5.24
C ALA A 155 11.65 2.97 5.49
N ALA A 156 11.04 3.65 4.52
CA ALA A 156 10.63 5.06 4.67
C ALA A 156 9.60 5.22 5.78
N LEU A 157 8.57 4.38 5.79
CA LEU A 157 7.51 4.39 6.81
C LEU A 157 8.08 4.13 8.21
N ALA A 158 8.91 3.10 8.37
CA ALA A 158 9.53 2.77 9.64
C ALA A 158 10.48 3.88 10.13
N GLN A 159 11.18 4.57 9.24
CA GLN A 159 12.03 5.70 9.61
C GLN A 159 11.20 6.89 10.09
N ALA A 160 10.10 7.21 9.41
CA ALA A 160 9.21 8.31 9.81
C ALA A 160 8.56 8.04 11.17
N ILE A 161 8.09 6.82 11.39
CA ILE A 161 7.52 6.39 12.67
C ILE A 161 8.57 6.52 13.79
N ARG A 162 9.77 5.95 13.62
CA ARG A 162 10.85 6.06 14.61
C ARG A 162 11.20 7.51 14.92
N TRP A 163 11.38 8.34 13.90
CA TRP A 163 11.70 9.75 14.10
C TRP A 163 10.63 10.49 14.90
N SER A 164 9.35 10.18 14.63
CA SER A 164 8.23 10.76 15.39
C SER A 164 8.23 10.28 16.84
N VAL A 165 8.42 8.98 17.08
CA VAL A 165 8.51 8.41 18.43
C VAL A 165 9.69 8.99 19.23
N ASP A 166 10.86 9.10 18.61
CA ASP A 166 12.07 9.65 19.27
C ASP A 166 11.88 11.12 19.64
N ARG A 167 11.12 11.87 18.85
CA ARG A 167 10.90 13.30 19.05
C ARG A 167 9.77 13.60 20.06
N PHE A 168 8.68 12.82 20.02
CA PHE A 168 7.44 13.12 20.73
C PHE A 168 7.06 12.08 21.80
N GLY A 169 7.79 10.97 21.89
CA GLY A 169 7.45 9.84 22.75
C GLY A 169 6.32 8.95 22.24
N GLY A 170 5.76 9.26 21.06
CA GLY A 170 4.68 8.51 20.44
C GLY A 170 4.37 9.01 19.05
N VAL A 171 3.49 8.30 18.32
CA VAL A 171 3.07 8.65 16.98
C VAL A 171 1.63 8.19 16.71
N TRP A 172 0.88 9.00 16.00
CA TRP A 172 -0.34 8.57 15.32
C TRP A 172 0.03 8.15 13.89
N HIS A 173 -0.28 6.90 13.56
CA HIS A 173 -0.07 6.39 12.22
C HIS A 173 -1.44 6.12 11.55
N ILE A 174 -1.67 6.74 10.40
CA ILE A 174 -2.90 6.58 9.63
C ILE A 174 -2.56 6.05 8.24
N ASN A 175 -3.02 4.84 7.95
CA ASN A 175 -2.91 4.23 6.63
C ASN A 175 -4.14 4.63 5.79
N LEU A 176 -3.90 5.37 4.70
CA LEU A 176 -4.93 6.02 3.90
C LEU A 176 -5.41 5.13 2.75
N HIS A 177 -6.72 4.90 2.70
CA HIS A 177 -7.35 4.08 1.67
C HIS A 177 -8.62 4.70 1.14
N SER A 178 -9.11 4.21 0.01
CA SER A 178 -10.50 4.34 -0.40
C SER A 178 -11.24 3.02 -0.27
N MET A 179 -12.53 3.11 -0.15
CA MET A 179 -13.42 1.96 -0.09
C MET A 179 -14.53 2.13 -1.14
N PRO A 180 -14.83 1.08 -1.94
CA PRO A 180 -15.90 1.16 -2.91
C PRO A 180 -17.25 1.47 -2.26
N SER A 181 -18.07 2.33 -2.88
CA SER A 181 -19.40 2.69 -2.37
C SER A 181 -20.33 1.48 -2.24
N ASP A 182 -20.11 0.44 -3.03
CA ASP A 182 -20.88 -0.82 -3.02
C ASP A 182 -20.23 -1.92 -2.14
N VAL A 183 -19.38 -1.56 -1.17
CA VAL A 183 -18.65 -2.53 -0.34
C VAL A 183 -19.59 -3.49 0.41
N PHE A 184 -20.72 -3.02 0.92
CA PHE A 184 -21.67 -3.88 1.63
C PHE A 184 -22.27 -4.95 0.71
N VAL A 185 -22.61 -4.59 -0.52
CA VAL A 185 -23.08 -5.52 -1.55
C VAL A 185 -22.00 -6.55 -1.89
N ARG A 186 -20.73 -6.10 -2.03
CA ARG A 186 -19.57 -7.00 -2.26
C ARG A 186 -19.33 -7.98 -1.12
N LEU A 187 -19.70 -7.59 0.10
CA LEU A 187 -19.64 -8.45 1.29
C LEU A 187 -20.89 -9.31 1.49
N GLY A 188 -21.83 -9.30 0.54
CA GLY A 188 -23.09 -10.05 0.65
C GLY A 188 -24.06 -9.47 1.67
N GLN A 189 -23.91 -8.21 2.04
CA GLN A 189 -24.77 -7.48 2.96
C GLN A 189 -25.78 -6.59 2.18
N PRO A 190 -26.90 -6.22 2.78
CA PRO A 190 -27.81 -5.25 2.18
C PRO A 190 -27.11 -3.93 1.85
N GLU A 191 -27.49 -3.34 0.72
CA GLU A 191 -27.02 -2.01 0.33
C GLU A 191 -27.40 -0.99 1.41
N ARG A 192 -26.42 -0.18 1.79
CA ARG A 192 -26.61 0.94 2.72
C ARG A 192 -25.60 2.04 2.43
N GLN A 193 -25.95 3.24 2.83
CA GLN A 193 -25.05 4.38 2.68
C GLN A 193 -23.81 4.21 3.56
N LEU A 194 -22.64 4.42 2.98
CA LEU A 194 -21.38 4.54 3.70
C LEU A 194 -21.26 5.92 4.33
N ALA A 195 -20.55 6.00 5.45
CA ALA A 195 -20.01 7.26 5.93
C ALA A 195 -18.90 7.76 4.98
N ASP A 196 -18.72 9.07 4.90
CA ASP A 196 -17.66 9.68 4.08
C ASP A 196 -16.27 9.29 4.58
N PHE A 197 -16.11 9.14 5.90
CA PHE A 197 -14.90 8.64 6.54
C PHE A 197 -15.20 7.43 7.41
N VAL A 198 -14.38 6.40 7.29
CA VAL A 198 -14.46 5.18 8.07
C VAL A 198 -13.10 4.92 8.72
N LEU A 199 -13.07 4.90 10.04
CA LEU A 199 -11.87 4.54 10.80
C LEU A 199 -11.89 3.03 11.05
N GLY A 200 -10.76 2.38 10.79
CA GLY A 200 -10.53 0.97 11.05
C GLY A 200 -9.36 0.80 12.02
N ASP A 201 -9.57 0.02 13.08
CA ASP A 201 -8.60 -0.25 14.14
C ASP A 201 -8.11 -1.70 14.16
N ARG A 202 -8.38 -2.45 13.08
CA ARG A 202 -8.02 -3.88 12.95
C ARG A 202 -8.50 -4.72 14.14
N ASP A 203 -9.79 -4.61 14.45
CA ASP A 203 -10.43 -5.31 15.56
C ASP A 203 -9.86 -4.93 16.94
N GLY A 204 -9.58 -3.64 17.16
CA GLY A 204 -9.05 -3.11 18.40
C GLY A 204 -7.57 -3.42 18.65
N THR A 205 -6.79 -3.74 17.60
CA THR A 205 -5.38 -4.13 17.74
C THR A 205 -4.38 -3.01 17.45
N THR A 206 -4.85 -1.86 16.93
CA THR A 206 -3.99 -0.77 16.47
C THR A 206 -4.10 0.51 17.28
N CYS A 207 -5.04 0.61 18.21
CA CYS A 207 -5.16 1.70 19.15
C CYS A 207 -5.76 1.20 20.47
N ASP A 208 -5.54 1.95 21.56
CA ASP A 208 -6.20 1.65 22.84
C ASP A 208 -7.71 1.87 22.68
N PRO A 209 -8.55 0.94 23.21
CA PRO A 209 -9.96 1.18 23.35
C PRO A 209 -10.15 2.32 24.36
N ALA A 210 -10.85 3.39 23.95
CA ALA A 210 -11.18 4.53 24.81
C ALA A 210 -12.21 4.15 25.88
#